data_61b739fe2bf46fec1fcba10084b3cd99
#
_entry.id   61b739fe2bf46fec1fcba10084b3cd99
#
_cell.length_a   1.000
_cell.length_b   1.000
_cell.length_c   1.000
_cell.angle_alpha   90.00
_cell.angle_beta   90.00
_cell.angle_gamma   90.00
#
_symmetry.space_group_name_H-M   'P 1'
#
loop_
_entity.id
_entity.type
_entity.pdbx_description
1 polymer ?
#
loop_
_entity_poly.entity_id
_entity_poly.type
_entity_poly.pdbx_seq_one_letter_code
_entity_poly.pdbx_strand_id
1 'polypeptide(L)'
;MADMYVREIVSRHGVPISIVSDRDVRFTSRFWQKFHEELGTQLHFSTAFHLQTDGQSEQTIQTLKDMLRACVIDFGGSWDSHLPLAEFAYNNSYHSSIGAPPFELLYGRKCRTPVCWGEVGNRVMGRTKVVLQTTEMIQQIGQRLQTAQSRQKSYAD
;
A
#
# COMPACT_ATOMS: atom_id res chain seq x y z
N MET A 1 3.37 -19.54 1.43
CA MET A 1 3.89 -18.24 1.93
C MET A 1 5.23 -17.91 1.27
N ALA A 2 6.27 -18.74 1.32
CA ALA A 2 7.58 -18.46 0.71
C ALA A 2 7.49 -18.14 -0.79
N ASP A 3 6.76 -18.93 -1.58
CA ASP A 3 6.58 -18.68 -3.03
C ASP A 3 5.94 -17.33 -3.31
N MET A 4 4.94 -16.96 -2.52
CA MET A 4 4.29 -15.65 -2.63
C MET A 4 5.26 -14.52 -2.25
N TYR A 5 6.05 -14.70 -1.19
CA TYR A 5 7.07 -13.74 -0.79
C TYR A 5 8.13 -13.54 -1.88
N VAL A 6 8.66 -14.63 -2.45
CA VAL A 6 9.63 -14.55 -3.55
C VAL A 6 9.03 -13.84 -4.76
N ARG A 7 7.81 -14.20 -5.14
CA ARG A 7 7.14 -13.64 -6.32
C ARG A 7 6.75 -12.17 -6.16
N GLU A 8 6.23 -11.78 -4.99
CA GLU A 8 5.67 -10.43 -4.82
C GLU A 8 6.67 -9.44 -4.21
N ILE A 9 7.62 -9.90 -3.42
CA ILE A 9 8.60 -9.04 -2.75
C ILE A 9 9.97 -9.15 -3.41
N VAL A 10 10.58 -10.34 -3.37
CA VAL A 10 11.97 -10.50 -3.81
C VAL A 10 12.13 -10.20 -5.30
N SER A 11 11.23 -10.69 -6.16
CA SER A 11 11.31 -10.48 -7.61
C SER A 11 11.10 -9.02 -8.03
N ARG A 12 10.38 -8.24 -7.23
CA ARG A 12 10.04 -6.84 -7.55
C ARG A 12 10.95 -5.83 -6.87
N HIS A 13 11.40 -6.11 -5.67
CA HIS A 13 12.10 -5.16 -4.79
C HIS A 13 13.47 -5.63 -4.35
N GLY A 14 13.86 -6.87 -4.68
CA GLY A 14 15.08 -7.50 -4.18
C GLY A 14 14.92 -8.09 -2.79
N VAL A 15 16.00 -8.66 -2.27
CA VAL A 15 16.03 -9.26 -0.92
C VAL A 15 16.19 -8.14 0.10
N PRO A 16 15.28 -7.99 1.09
CA PRO A 16 15.42 -6.99 2.12
C PRO A 16 16.58 -7.31 3.09
N ILE A 17 17.23 -6.29 3.60
CA ILE A 17 18.30 -6.43 4.60
C ILE A 17 17.70 -6.93 5.92
N SER A 18 16.54 -6.41 6.31
CA SER A 18 15.85 -6.79 7.55
C SER A 18 14.34 -6.80 7.38
N ILE A 19 13.67 -7.64 8.17
CA ILE A 19 12.23 -7.71 8.26
C ILE A 19 11.83 -7.59 9.74
N VAL A 20 10.89 -6.69 10.01
CA VAL A 20 10.23 -6.60 11.32
C VAL A 20 8.86 -7.27 11.20
N SER A 21 8.54 -8.19 12.09
CA SER A 21 7.25 -8.87 12.13
C SER A 21 6.77 -9.09 13.56
N ASP A 22 5.47 -9.36 13.71
CA ASP A 22 4.92 -9.88 14.94
C ASP A 22 5.41 -11.33 15.21
N ARG A 23 5.05 -11.87 16.38
CA ARG A 23 5.39 -13.23 16.76
C ARG A 23 4.34 -14.25 16.32
N ASP A 24 3.67 -14.02 15.20
CA ASP A 24 2.79 -15.03 14.61
C ASP A 24 3.57 -16.33 14.34
N VAL A 25 2.94 -17.46 14.60
CA VAL A 25 3.55 -18.80 14.44
C VAL A 25 4.07 -19.05 13.01
N ARG A 26 3.49 -18.38 12.01
CA ARG A 26 3.91 -18.46 10.62
C ARG A 26 5.28 -17.86 10.40
N PHE A 27 5.58 -16.73 11.05
CA PHE A 27 6.83 -15.99 10.94
C PHE A 27 7.89 -16.50 11.92
N THR A 28 7.50 -17.13 13.03
CA THR A 28 8.43 -17.72 14.01
C THR A 28 8.79 -19.17 13.67
N SER A 29 8.24 -19.75 12.61
CA SER A 29 8.53 -21.12 12.19
C SER A 29 10.00 -21.32 11.85
N ARG A 30 10.57 -22.49 12.16
CA ARG A 30 11.97 -22.85 11.84
C ARG A 30 12.25 -22.72 10.33
N PHE A 31 11.27 -23.11 9.50
CA PHE A 31 11.38 -22.98 8.05
C PHE A 31 11.56 -21.51 7.64
N TRP A 32 10.73 -20.60 8.18
CA TRP A 32 10.76 -19.18 7.83
C TRP A 32 12.07 -18.53 8.28
N GLN A 33 12.53 -18.84 9.48
CA GLN A 33 13.82 -18.35 9.99
C GLN A 33 14.99 -18.82 9.12
N LYS A 34 15.05 -20.14 8.81
CA LYS A 34 16.11 -20.68 7.97
C LYS A 34 16.08 -20.14 6.55
N PHE A 35 14.90 -19.96 5.98
CA PHE A 35 14.71 -19.37 4.66
C PHE A 35 15.30 -17.95 4.58
N HIS A 36 15.04 -17.10 5.57
CA HIS A 36 15.58 -15.75 5.60
C HIS A 36 17.08 -15.69 5.95
N GLU A 37 17.54 -16.60 6.78
CA GLU A 37 18.97 -16.77 7.05
C GLU A 37 19.75 -17.07 5.76
N GLU A 38 19.27 -17.98 4.92
CA GLU A 38 19.88 -18.31 3.62
C GLU A 38 19.80 -17.14 2.61
N LEU A 39 18.80 -16.30 2.70
CA LEU A 39 18.70 -15.07 1.90
C LEU A 39 19.56 -13.92 2.45
N GLY A 40 20.19 -14.07 3.62
CA GLY A 40 20.95 -13.02 4.28
C GLY A 40 20.08 -11.92 4.91
N THR A 41 18.79 -12.19 5.15
CA THR A 41 17.84 -11.24 5.74
C THR A 41 17.81 -11.41 7.26
N GLN A 42 17.91 -10.31 8.00
CA GLN A 42 17.77 -10.30 9.46
C GLN A 42 16.30 -10.24 9.87
N LEU A 43 15.84 -11.16 10.72
CA LEU A 43 14.50 -11.14 11.28
C LEU A 43 14.48 -10.47 12.67
N HIS A 44 13.66 -9.45 12.81
CA HIS A 44 13.41 -8.75 14.06
C HIS A 44 11.96 -8.97 14.47
N PHE A 45 11.75 -9.65 15.61
CA PHE A 45 10.39 -9.89 16.12
C PHE A 45 10.01 -8.78 17.10
N SER A 46 8.90 -8.11 16.85
CA SER A 46 8.32 -7.15 17.79
C SER A 46 7.93 -7.87 19.10
N THR A 47 8.15 -7.20 20.21
CA THR A 47 7.64 -7.66 21.50
C THR A 47 6.27 -7.03 21.75
N ALA A 48 5.38 -7.76 22.42
CA ALA A 48 3.99 -7.35 22.69
C ALA A 48 3.83 -5.97 23.39
N PHE A 49 4.93 -5.36 23.84
CA PHE A 49 4.94 -4.09 24.58
C PHE A 49 5.67 -2.94 23.84
N HIS A 50 6.20 -3.16 22.64
CA HIS A 50 6.81 -2.10 21.84
C HIS A 50 5.94 -1.71 20.64
N LEU A 51 4.89 -0.97 20.92
CA LEU A 51 3.99 -0.31 19.95
C LEU A 51 4.75 0.55 18.90
N GLN A 52 5.95 1.00 19.20
CA GLN A 52 6.71 1.87 18.28
C GLN A 52 7.32 1.13 17.09
N THR A 53 7.60 -0.16 17.21
CA THR A 53 8.27 -0.92 16.14
C THR A 53 7.28 -1.39 15.07
N ASP A 54 6.02 -1.56 15.44
CA ASP A 54 4.95 -2.09 14.57
C ASP A 54 3.87 -1.05 14.22
N GLY A 55 3.88 0.10 14.90
CA GLY A 55 2.85 1.13 14.76
C GLY A 55 2.65 1.65 13.32
N GLN A 56 3.71 1.73 12.50
CA GLN A 56 3.60 2.14 11.11
C GLN A 56 2.89 1.07 10.26
N SER A 57 3.19 -0.20 10.48
CA SER A 57 2.55 -1.31 9.79
C SER A 57 1.08 -1.41 10.18
N GLU A 58 0.76 -1.33 11.46
CA GLU A 58 -0.61 -1.34 11.97
C GLU A 58 -1.42 -0.15 11.41
N GLN A 59 -0.84 1.04 11.41
CA GLN A 59 -1.45 2.24 10.84
C GLN A 59 -1.73 2.08 9.34
N THR A 60 -0.80 1.53 8.57
CA THR A 60 -0.97 1.27 7.15
C THR A 60 -2.08 0.25 6.92
N ILE A 61 -2.11 -0.83 7.70
CA ILE A 61 -3.15 -1.86 7.63
C ILE A 61 -4.52 -1.27 7.97
N GLN A 62 -4.62 -0.43 9.00
CA GLN A 62 -5.87 0.22 9.35
C GLN A 62 -6.35 1.17 8.24
N THR A 63 -5.46 1.99 7.70
CA THR A 63 -5.76 2.88 6.57
C THR A 63 -6.27 2.08 5.37
N LEU A 64 -5.61 0.95 5.04
CA LEU A 64 -6.03 0.07 3.94
C LEU A 64 -7.41 -0.55 4.20
N LYS A 65 -7.68 -1.03 5.42
CA LYS A 65 -8.99 -1.56 5.80
C LYS A 65 -10.10 -0.53 5.65
N ASP A 66 -9.84 0.71 6.08
CA ASP A 66 -10.82 1.78 6.00
C ASP A 66 -11.09 2.20 4.54
N MET A 67 -10.06 2.23 3.69
CA MET A 67 -10.21 2.47 2.26
C MET A 67 -11.03 1.37 1.59
N LEU A 68 -10.70 0.12 1.83
CA LEU A 68 -11.41 -1.03 1.23
C LEU A 68 -12.87 -1.08 1.68
N ARG A 69 -13.14 -0.80 2.97
CA ARG A 69 -14.51 -0.70 3.48
C ARG A 69 -15.28 0.40 2.77
N ALA A 70 -14.69 1.58 2.59
CA ALA A 70 -15.32 2.68 1.88
C ALA A 70 -15.60 2.32 0.41
N CYS A 71 -14.66 1.65 -0.28
CA CYS A 71 -14.86 1.20 -1.66
C CYS A 71 -16.05 0.23 -1.78
N VAL A 72 -16.16 -0.74 -0.87
CA VAL A 72 -17.29 -1.70 -0.88
C VAL A 72 -18.62 -1.00 -0.61
N ILE A 73 -18.66 -0.02 0.27
CA ILE A 73 -19.88 0.75 0.56
C ILE A 73 -20.31 1.57 -0.65
N ASP A 74 -19.38 2.24 -1.32
CA ASP A 74 -19.69 3.19 -2.39
C ASP A 74 -19.92 2.49 -3.74
N PHE A 75 -19.17 1.41 -4.03
CA PHE A 75 -19.18 0.75 -5.34
C PHE A 75 -19.79 -0.66 -5.32
N GLY A 76 -20.04 -1.22 -4.13
CA GLY A 76 -20.47 -2.61 -3.97
C GLY A 76 -19.33 -3.61 -4.27
N GLY A 77 -19.69 -4.87 -4.42
CA GLY A 77 -18.75 -5.94 -4.74
C GLY A 77 -17.95 -6.44 -3.54
N SER A 78 -16.90 -7.22 -3.82
CA SER A 78 -16.01 -7.79 -2.82
C SER A 78 -14.78 -6.91 -2.64
N TRP A 79 -14.24 -6.84 -1.41
CA TRP A 79 -13.08 -6.00 -1.08
C TRP A 79 -11.81 -6.35 -1.88
N ASP A 80 -11.64 -7.62 -2.26
CA ASP A 80 -10.50 -8.11 -3.04
C ASP A 80 -10.46 -7.51 -4.45
N SER A 81 -11.63 -7.26 -5.06
CA SER A 81 -11.73 -6.60 -6.36
C SER A 81 -11.27 -5.14 -6.35
N HIS A 82 -11.34 -4.49 -5.17
CA HIS A 82 -10.92 -3.09 -4.99
C HIS A 82 -9.45 -2.95 -4.55
N LEU A 83 -8.81 -4.05 -4.13
CA LEU A 83 -7.46 -4.03 -3.57
C LEU A 83 -6.42 -3.41 -4.53
N PRO A 84 -6.37 -3.72 -5.84
CA PRO A 84 -5.40 -3.13 -6.76
C PRO A 84 -5.53 -1.61 -6.89
N LEU A 85 -6.76 -1.09 -6.86
CA LEU A 85 -7.01 0.36 -6.94
C LEU A 85 -6.70 1.06 -5.63
N ALA A 86 -6.97 0.43 -4.49
CA ALA A 86 -6.61 0.94 -3.18
C ALA A 86 -5.09 1.02 -3.01
N GLU A 87 -4.36 -0.02 -3.41
CA GLU A 87 -2.89 -0.05 -3.44
C GLU A 87 -2.34 1.06 -4.35
N PHE A 88 -2.85 1.18 -5.57
CA PHE A 88 -2.46 2.23 -6.50
C PHE A 88 -2.68 3.62 -5.91
N ALA A 89 -3.85 3.89 -5.33
CA ALA A 89 -4.18 5.17 -4.72
C ALA A 89 -3.27 5.48 -3.53
N TYR A 90 -3.00 4.51 -2.67
CA TYR A 90 -2.10 4.65 -1.53
C TYR A 90 -0.68 5.00 -1.98
N ASN A 91 -0.13 4.23 -2.92
CA ASN A 91 1.24 4.41 -3.41
C ASN A 91 1.45 5.74 -4.17
N ASN A 92 0.38 6.34 -4.68
CA ASN A 92 0.43 7.63 -5.38
C ASN A 92 -0.05 8.82 -4.54
N SER A 93 -0.40 8.61 -3.28
CA SER A 93 -0.79 9.67 -2.35
C SER A 93 0.41 10.14 -1.54
N TYR A 94 0.42 11.44 -1.22
CA TYR A 94 1.45 12.03 -0.36
C TYR A 94 1.43 11.37 1.02
N HIS A 95 2.60 10.97 1.49
CA HIS A 95 2.79 10.36 2.80
C HIS A 95 3.66 11.26 3.67
N SER A 96 3.12 11.74 4.78
CA SER A 96 3.78 12.74 5.64
C SER A 96 5.10 12.25 6.24
N SER A 97 5.19 10.97 6.60
CA SER A 97 6.41 10.40 7.21
C SER A 97 7.60 10.32 6.24
N ILE A 98 7.34 10.27 4.94
CA ILE A 98 8.40 10.17 3.91
C ILE A 98 8.46 11.40 3.01
N GLY A 99 7.56 12.38 3.19
CA GLY A 99 7.56 13.65 2.49
C GLY A 99 7.21 13.62 1.01
N ALA A 100 6.77 12.46 0.49
CA ALA A 100 6.42 12.28 -0.92
C ALA A 100 5.51 11.06 -1.12
N PRO A 101 4.91 10.87 -2.31
CA PRO A 101 4.26 9.62 -2.65
C PRO A 101 5.26 8.45 -2.69
N PRO A 102 4.93 7.28 -2.11
CA PRO A 102 5.79 6.09 -2.15
C PRO A 102 6.28 5.72 -3.55
N PHE A 103 5.41 5.80 -4.54
CA PHE A 103 5.77 5.53 -5.94
C PHE A 103 6.85 6.48 -6.46
N GLU A 104 6.76 7.78 -6.16
CA GLU A 104 7.71 8.77 -6.63
C GLU A 104 9.10 8.55 -6.02
N LEU A 105 9.15 8.19 -4.73
CA LEU A 105 10.41 7.86 -4.06
C LEU A 105 11.04 6.58 -4.61
N LEU A 106 10.23 5.56 -4.86
CA LEU A 106 10.73 4.27 -5.35
C LEU A 106 11.26 4.35 -6.79
N TYR A 107 10.55 5.08 -7.67
CA TYR A 107 10.85 5.10 -9.11
C TYR A 107 11.49 6.42 -9.60
N GLY A 108 11.66 7.41 -8.73
CA GLY A 108 12.26 8.72 -9.07
C GLY A 108 11.42 9.57 -10.04
N ARG A 109 10.14 9.24 -10.23
CA ARG A 109 9.24 9.96 -11.14
C ARG A 109 7.80 9.90 -10.65
N LYS A 110 7.02 10.93 -10.99
CA LYS A 110 5.57 10.95 -10.73
C LYS A 110 4.86 9.86 -11.54
N CYS A 111 3.90 9.19 -10.90
CA CYS A 111 3.04 8.25 -11.60
C CYS A 111 2.10 9.00 -12.56
N ARG A 112 2.00 8.50 -13.78
CA ARG A 112 0.96 8.95 -14.71
C ARG A 112 -0.36 8.28 -14.34
N THR A 113 -1.17 9.01 -13.62
CA THR A 113 -2.52 8.54 -13.29
C THR A 113 -3.48 8.83 -14.46
N PRO A 114 -4.58 8.08 -14.60
CA PRO A 114 -5.63 8.40 -15.58
C PRO A 114 -6.17 9.83 -15.46
N VAL A 115 -6.08 10.43 -14.26
CA VAL A 115 -6.45 11.83 -14.01
C VAL A 115 -5.55 12.80 -14.76
N CYS A 116 -4.24 12.52 -14.84
CA CYS A 116 -3.28 13.37 -15.53
C CYS A 116 -3.30 13.22 -17.04
N TRP A 117 -3.98 12.23 -17.61
CA TRP A 117 -4.10 12.08 -19.06
C TRP A 117 -4.93 13.18 -19.74
N GLY A 118 -5.73 13.91 -18.95
CA GLY A 118 -6.50 15.07 -19.44
C GLY A 118 -5.69 16.35 -19.58
N GLU A 119 -4.55 16.46 -18.89
CA GLU A 119 -3.70 17.67 -18.88
C GLU A 119 -2.65 17.69 -20.01
N VAL A 120 -2.30 16.53 -20.55
CA VAL A 120 -1.38 16.43 -21.68
C VAL A 120 -2.20 16.51 -22.96
N GLY A 121 -2.27 17.67 -23.60
CA GLY A 121 -3.05 18.03 -24.78
C GLY A 121 -2.84 17.16 -26.02
N ASN A 122 -3.01 15.85 -25.92
CA ASN A 122 -2.96 14.92 -27.03
C ASN A 122 -4.11 13.92 -27.00
N ARG A 123 -4.92 14.04 -28.02
CA ARG A 123 -5.92 13.08 -28.55
C ARG A 123 -6.71 12.37 -27.44
N VAL A 124 -7.90 12.85 -27.23
CA VAL A 124 -9.02 12.12 -26.65
C VAL A 124 -9.27 10.86 -27.50
N MET A 125 -8.49 9.80 -27.29
CA MET A 125 -8.94 8.47 -27.61
C MET A 125 -10.21 8.29 -26.79
N GLY A 126 -11.33 7.97 -27.44
CA GLY A 126 -12.64 7.89 -26.82
C GLY A 126 -12.55 7.23 -25.46
N ARG A 127 -12.87 8.02 -24.42
CA ARG A 127 -12.83 7.56 -23.04
C ARG A 127 -13.78 6.39 -22.94
N THR A 128 -13.26 5.17 -22.93
CA THR A 128 -14.09 3.99 -22.71
C THR A 128 -14.75 4.12 -21.32
N LYS A 129 -15.98 3.66 -21.21
CA LYS A 129 -16.72 3.68 -19.94
C LYS A 129 -15.87 3.17 -18.76
N VAL A 130 -15.04 2.18 -19.01
CA VAL A 130 -14.10 1.59 -18.03
C VAL A 130 -13.07 2.62 -17.56
N VAL A 131 -12.46 3.41 -18.45
CA VAL A 131 -11.47 4.43 -18.07
C VAL A 131 -12.10 5.52 -17.21
N LEU A 132 -13.31 5.98 -17.56
CA LEU A 132 -14.03 6.97 -16.77
C LEU A 132 -14.34 6.44 -15.37
N GLN A 133 -14.93 5.25 -15.28
CA GLN A 133 -15.23 4.62 -14.00
C GLN A 133 -13.99 4.43 -13.14
N THR A 134 -12.89 3.92 -13.72
CA THR A 134 -11.62 3.75 -12.99
C THR A 134 -11.06 5.09 -12.50
N THR A 135 -11.17 6.15 -13.30
CA THR A 135 -10.71 7.49 -12.90
C THR A 135 -11.53 8.04 -11.72
N GLU A 136 -12.85 7.91 -11.78
CA GLU A 136 -13.75 8.32 -10.69
C GLU A 136 -13.45 7.56 -9.39
N MET A 137 -13.28 6.24 -9.48
CA MET A 137 -12.91 5.40 -8.34
C MET A 137 -11.57 5.83 -7.72
N ILE A 138 -10.53 6.05 -8.51
CA ILE A 138 -9.23 6.51 -8.03
C ILE A 138 -9.32 7.87 -7.34
N GLN A 139 -10.07 8.82 -7.92
CA GLN A 139 -10.27 10.14 -7.32
C GLN A 139 -10.98 10.04 -5.96
N GLN A 140 -12.05 9.26 -5.87
CA GLN A 140 -12.80 9.08 -4.63
C GLN A 140 -11.96 8.38 -3.56
N ILE A 141 -11.21 7.34 -3.93
CA ILE A 141 -10.28 6.65 -3.02
C ILE A 141 -9.22 7.63 -2.50
N GLY A 142 -8.63 8.44 -3.39
CA GLY A 142 -7.65 9.46 -3.02
C GLY A 142 -8.19 10.50 -2.04
N GLN A 143 -9.42 11.00 -2.27
CA GLN A 143 -10.07 11.96 -1.36
C GLN A 143 -10.35 11.34 0.02
N ARG A 144 -10.80 10.09 0.06
CA ARG A 144 -11.03 9.38 1.32
C ARG A 144 -9.75 9.11 2.09
N LEU A 145 -8.66 8.80 1.38
CA LEU A 145 -7.33 8.64 1.96
C LEU A 145 -6.87 9.95 2.63
N GLN A 146 -6.98 11.08 1.94
CA GLN A 146 -6.65 12.38 2.51
C GLN A 146 -7.48 12.71 3.75
N THR A 147 -8.77 12.38 3.72
CA THR A 147 -9.66 12.58 4.87
C THR A 147 -9.25 11.69 6.05
N ALA A 148 -8.91 10.43 5.81
CA ALA A 148 -8.44 9.50 6.85
C ALA A 148 -7.11 9.97 7.46
N GLN A 149 -6.15 10.40 6.63
CA GLN A 149 -4.86 10.95 7.07
C GLN A 149 -5.03 12.24 7.89
N SER A 150 -5.94 13.14 7.48
CA SER A 150 -6.22 14.37 8.22
C SER A 150 -6.84 14.11 9.60
N ARG A 151 -7.74 13.12 9.69
CA ARG A 151 -8.32 12.71 10.98
C ARG A 151 -7.27 12.12 11.91
N GLN A 152 -6.37 11.28 11.40
CA GLN A 152 -5.29 10.72 12.20
C GLN A 152 -4.37 11.81 12.77
N LYS A 153 -4.04 12.82 11.96
CA LYS A 153 -3.24 13.95 12.41
C LYS A 153 -3.91 14.74 13.55
N SER A 154 -5.23 14.94 13.48
CA SER A 154 -5.99 15.65 14.51
C SER A 154 -6.16 14.87 15.83
N TYR A 155 -5.86 13.58 15.86
CA TYR A 155 -5.85 12.75 17.09
C TYR A 155 -4.44 12.59 17.69
N ALA A 156 -3.41 12.97 16.94
CA ALA A 156 -2.00 12.87 17.38
C ALA A 156 -1.45 14.20 17.95
N ASP A 157 -2.14 15.31 17.67
CA ASP A 157 -1.90 16.63 18.25
C ASP A 157 -2.76 16.83 19.50
#